data_dc8defb8522bec2a9a4d1abb3afa2ded
#
_entry.id   dc8defb8522bec2a9a4d1abb3afa2ded
#
_cell.length_a   1.000
_cell.length_b   1.000
_cell.length_c   1.000
_cell.angle_alpha   90.00
_cell.angle_beta   90.00
_cell.angle_gamma   90.00
#
_symmetry.space_group_name_H-M   'P 1'
#
loop_
_entity.id
_entity.type
_entity.pdbx_description
1 polymer ?
#
loop_
_entity_poly.entity_id
_entity_poly.type
_entity_poly.pdbx_seq_one_letter_code
_entity_poly.pdbx_strand_id
1 'polypeptide(L)'
;MKAYRVISSVVLAATLAGISGAVAAARCEPGPGQRAAPAALAAYSAPAASAQSVIAANWMAFFDPKTPVAKRISLLQDGQQFAAVVRSQSSSALAAQASAKVTSVTLVSATRAKVVYTIVEGGKPALANQTGVAVYQDGTWKVGLASFCSLLAMENGGKTSSLPVCKTAG
;
A
#
# COMPACT_ATOMS: atom_id res chain seq x y z
N MET A 1 14.90 -15.04 -37.35
CA MET A 1 15.96 -15.88 -36.77
C MET A 1 17.06 -14.98 -36.27
N LYS A 2 17.12 -14.68 -34.97
CA LYS A 2 18.24 -14.01 -34.31
C LYS A 2 18.56 -14.74 -33.03
N ALA A 3 19.73 -15.37 -33.02
CA ALA A 3 20.23 -16.18 -31.92
C ALA A 3 20.65 -15.29 -30.72
N TYR A 4 20.20 -15.62 -29.51
CA TYR A 4 20.71 -15.03 -28.29
C TYR A 4 21.87 -15.86 -27.76
N ARG A 5 23.00 -15.21 -27.60
CA ARG A 5 24.22 -15.76 -27.00
C ARG A 5 24.07 -15.88 -25.50
N VAL A 6 24.28 -17.10 -25.01
CA VAL A 6 24.47 -17.43 -23.60
C VAL A 6 25.88 -16.99 -23.20
N ILE A 7 26.00 -16.15 -22.19
CA ILE A 7 27.28 -15.79 -21.57
C ILE A 7 27.38 -16.56 -20.25
N SER A 8 28.30 -17.53 -20.23
CA SER A 8 28.63 -18.35 -19.06
C SER A 8 29.38 -17.53 -18.01
N SER A 9 28.98 -17.74 -16.77
CA SER A 9 29.57 -17.17 -15.57
C SER A 9 30.86 -17.88 -15.19
N VAL A 10 31.89 -17.12 -14.89
CA VAL A 10 33.14 -17.58 -14.30
C VAL A 10 32.98 -17.60 -12.77
N VAL A 11 33.13 -18.77 -12.18
CA VAL A 11 33.23 -18.98 -10.74
C VAL A 11 34.68 -18.72 -10.32
N LEU A 12 34.87 -17.76 -9.43
CA LEU A 12 36.18 -17.54 -8.78
C LEU A 12 36.06 -17.91 -7.32
N ALA A 13 36.65 -19.06 -6.94
CA ALA A 13 36.81 -19.48 -5.59
C ALA A 13 38.09 -18.81 -4.99
N ALA A 14 37.94 -18.08 -3.90
CA ALA A 14 39.02 -17.58 -3.08
C ALA A 14 38.90 -18.17 -1.70
N THR A 15 39.78 -19.16 -1.40
CA THR A 15 40.09 -19.69 -0.06
C THR A 15 41.06 -18.74 0.62
N LEU A 16 40.75 -18.25 1.81
CA LEU A 16 41.72 -17.65 2.72
C LEU A 16 41.58 -18.27 4.12
N ALA A 17 42.71 -18.79 4.53
CA ALA A 17 42.94 -19.48 5.80
C ALA A 17 42.97 -18.53 7.02
N GLY A 18 42.44 -19.01 8.12
CA GLY A 18 42.86 -18.96 9.50
C GLY A 18 43.44 -17.67 10.09
N ILE A 19 42.70 -17.14 11.11
CA ILE A 19 43.34 -16.58 12.31
C ILE A 19 42.43 -16.95 13.49
N SER A 20 42.92 -17.87 14.36
CA SER A 20 42.34 -18.17 15.67
C SER A 20 42.67 -17.04 16.62
N GLY A 21 41.68 -16.21 16.95
CA GLY A 21 41.74 -15.24 18.03
C GLY A 21 40.80 -15.69 19.16
N ALA A 22 41.38 -16.27 20.22
CA ALA A 22 40.67 -16.56 21.46
C ALA A 22 40.31 -15.23 22.15
N VAL A 23 39.07 -14.81 22.08
CA VAL A 23 38.53 -13.73 22.92
C VAL A 23 37.89 -14.36 24.14
N ALA A 24 38.49 -14.07 25.31
CA ALA A 24 37.98 -14.44 26.62
C ALA A 24 36.56 -13.81 26.79
N ALA A 25 35.55 -14.68 26.89
CA ALA A 25 34.21 -14.27 27.25
C ALA A 25 34.18 -13.86 28.72
N ALA A 26 34.18 -12.57 29.01
CA ALA A 26 33.85 -12.07 30.33
C ALA A 26 32.34 -12.36 30.55
N ARG A 27 32.08 -13.32 31.43
CA ARG A 27 30.73 -13.58 31.94
C ARG A 27 30.37 -12.42 32.87
N CYS A 28 29.50 -11.55 32.43
CA CYS A 28 28.76 -10.66 33.31
C CYS A 28 27.70 -11.50 34.01
N GLU A 29 27.90 -11.81 35.29
CA GLU A 29 26.87 -12.39 36.14
C GLU A 29 25.79 -11.29 36.37
N PRO A 30 24.51 -11.61 36.15
CA PRO A 30 23.41 -10.67 36.49
C PRO A 30 23.29 -10.62 38.00
N GLY A 31 23.48 -9.41 38.59
CA GLY A 31 23.22 -9.15 40.00
C GLY A 31 21.76 -9.43 40.38
N PRO A 32 21.49 -9.85 41.65
CA PRO A 32 20.13 -10.12 42.11
C PRO A 32 19.39 -8.80 42.31
N GLY A 33 18.48 -8.47 41.38
CA GLY A 33 17.63 -7.29 41.55
C GLY A 33 16.99 -6.67 40.29
N GLN A 34 17.38 -7.12 39.08
CA GLN A 34 16.69 -6.66 37.89
C GLN A 34 15.41 -7.49 37.71
N ARG A 35 14.29 -6.94 38.24
CA ARG A 35 12.95 -7.36 37.78
C ARG A 35 12.94 -7.19 36.28
N ALA A 36 12.80 -8.31 35.56
CA ALA A 36 12.51 -8.28 34.13
C ALA A 36 11.26 -7.41 33.95
N ALA A 37 11.44 -6.21 33.42
CA ALA A 37 10.31 -5.45 32.92
C ALA A 37 9.61 -6.35 31.87
N PRO A 38 8.27 -6.47 31.91
CA PRO A 38 7.59 -7.18 30.86
C PRO A 38 8.07 -6.57 29.55
N ALA A 39 8.52 -7.41 28.63
CA ALA A 39 8.82 -7.00 27.28
C ALA A 39 7.54 -6.35 26.76
N ALA A 40 7.44 -5.03 26.88
CA ALA A 40 6.42 -4.25 26.24
C ALA A 40 6.51 -4.67 24.78
N LEU A 41 5.43 -5.26 24.29
CA LEU A 41 5.21 -5.48 22.88
C LEU A 41 5.56 -4.16 22.21
N ALA A 42 6.78 -4.07 21.70
CA ALA A 42 7.17 -3.00 20.81
C ALA A 42 6.24 -3.15 19.62
N ALA A 43 5.09 -2.47 19.68
CA ALA A 43 4.25 -2.29 18.53
C ALA A 43 5.20 -1.75 17.45
N TYR A 44 5.47 -2.56 16.44
CA TYR A 44 6.30 -2.19 15.33
C TYR A 44 5.58 -1.04 14.60
N SER A 45 5.78 0.15 15.12
CA SER A 45 5.39 1.40 14.46
C SER A 45 6.40 1.57 13.33
N ALA A 46 6.05 1.09 12.15
CA ALA A 46 6.76 1.50 10.95
C ALA A 46 6.90 3.03 11.01
N PRO A 47 8.07 3.60 10.73
CA PRO A 47 8.27 5.05 10.79
C PRO A 47 7.15 5.75 10.01
N ALA A 48 6.56 6.80 10.54
CA ALA A 48 5.43 7.50 9.91
C ALA A 48 5.70 7.85 8.44
N ALA A 49 6.95 8.19 8.11
CA ALA A 49 7.39 8.42 6.74
C ALA A 49 7.26 7.18 5.84
N SER A 50 7.52 5.96 6.35
CA SER A 50 7.35 4.73 5.57
C SER A 50 5.87 4.37 5.37
N ALA A 51 5.02 4.61 6.37
CA ALA A 51 3.58 4.41 6.25
C ALA A 51 2.98 5.34 5.20
N GLN A 52 3.35 6.62 5.21
CA GLN A 52 2.90 7.60 4.21
C GLN A 52 3.29 7.21 2.79
N SER A 53 4.53 6.74 2.59
CA SER A 53 5.01 6.27 1.29
C SER A 53 4.24 5.05 0.79
N VAL A 54 3.96 4.09 1.68
CA VAL A 54 3.16 2.89 1.35
C VAL A 54 1.72 3.28 1.00
N ILE A 55 1.11 4.18 1.77
CA ILE A 55 -0.25 4.68 1.49
C ILE A 55 -0.29 5.32 0.10
N ALA A 56 0.64 6.22 -0.21
CA ALA A 56 0.70 6.90 -1.49
C ALA A 56 0.88 5.90 -2.65
N ALA A 57 1.79 4.94 -2.51
CA ALA A 57 2.03 3.90 -3.52
C ALA A 57 0.79 3.03 -3.76
N ASN A 58 0.13 2.56 -2.68
CA ASN A 58 -1.08 1.75 -2.78
C ASN A 58 -2.26 2.53 -3.38
N TRP A 59 -2.37 3.83 -3.04
CA TRP A 59 -3.37 4.72 -3.61
C TRP A 59 -3.18 4.86 -5.11
N MET A 60 -1.97 5.19 -5.57
CA MET A 60 -1.66 5.28 -6.99
C MET A 60 -1.88 3.96 -7.72
N ALA A 61 -1.44 2.84 -7.14
CA ALA A 61 -1.63 1.51 -7.71
C ALA A 61 -3.12 1.13 -7.86
N PHE A 62 -3.99 1.57 -6.93
CA PHE A 62 -5.43 1.31 -7.04
C PHE A 62 -6.03 1.95 -8.30
N PHE A 63 -5.58 3.15 -8.67
CA PHE A 63 -6.08 3.90 -9.85
C PHE A 63 -5.27 3.64 -11.13
N ASP A 64 -4.13 2.95 -11.07
CA ASP A 64 -3.32 2.66 -12.25
C ASP A 64 -4.00 1.60 -13.13
N PRO A 65 -4.32 1.91 -14.41
CA PRO A 65 -4.92 0.95 -15.34
C PRO A 65 -4.08 -0.31 -15.57
N LYS A 66 -2.77 -0.24 -15.35
CA LYS A 66 -1.83 -1.37 -15.48
C LYS A 66 -1.87 -2.31 -14.29
N THR A 67 -2.42 -1.89 -13.16
CA THR A 67 -2.54 -2.73 -11.98
C THR A 67 -3.59 -3.82 -12.22
N PRO A 68 -3.24 -5.11 -12.04
CA PRO A 68 -4.19 -6.21 -12.19
C PRO A 68 -5.43 -6.01 -11.30
N VAL A 69 -6.62 -6.34 -11.83
CA VAL A 69 -7.90 -6.15 -11.13
C VAL A 69 -7.93 -6.83 -9.76
N ALA A 70 -7.35 -8.04 -9.65
CA ALA A 70 -7.23 -8.74 -8.37
C ALA A 70 -6.44 -7.93 -7.32
N LYS A 71 -5.36 -7.26 -7.75
CA LYS A 71 -4.57 -6.38 -6.89
C LYS A 71 -5.37 -5.15 -6.48
N ARG A 72 -6.11 -4.50 -7.41
CA ARG A 72 -6.98 -3.37 -7.06
C ARG A 72 -8.02 -3.77 -6.02
N ILE A 73 -8.67 -4.95 -6.17
CA ILE A 73 -9.61 -5.48 -5.19
C ILE A 73 -8.93 -5.62 -3.82
N SER A 74 -7.70 -6.13 -3.74
CA SER A 74 -6.96 -6.27 -2.48
C SER A 74 -6.55 -4.92 -1.86
N LEU A 75 -6.44 -3.86 -2.66
CA LEU A 75 -6.11 -2.50 -2.23
C LEU A 75 -7.34 -1.66 -1.83
N LEU A 76 -8.55 -2.19 -1.92
CA LEU A 76 -9.77 -1.56 -1.46
C LEU A 76 -10.17 -2.13 -0.09
N GLN A 77 -10.63 -1.27 0.81
CA GLN A 77 -11.26 -1.70 2.06
C GLN A 77 -12.45 -2.61 1.74
N ASP A 78 -12.51 -3.78 2.38
CA ASP A 78 -13.55 -4.81 2.14
C ASP A 78 -13.72 -5.17 0.64
N GLY A 79 -12.65 -5.05 -0.14
CA GLY A 79 -12.66 -5.09 -1.60
C GLY A 79 -13.27 -6.36 -2.20
N GLN A 80 -13.27 -7.49 -1.48
CA GLN A 80 -13.92 -8.71 -1.97
C GLN A 80 -15.44 -8.53 -2.12
N GLN A 81 -16.07 -7.76 -1.24
CA GLN A 81 -17.50 -7.44 -1.33
C GLN A 81 -17.81 -6.54 -2.54
N PHE A 82 -16.83 -5.76 -2.98
CA PHE A 82 -16.92 -4.84 -4.11
C PHE A 82 -16.28 -5.38 -5.40
N ALA A 83 -15.86 -6.64 -5.41
CA ALA A 83 -15.12 -7.22 -6.51
C ALA A 83 -15.85 -7.12 -7.87
N ALA A 84 -17.17 -7.28 -7.89
CA ALA A 84 -17.96 -7.13 -9.11
C ALA A 84 -17.93 -5.67 -9.64
N VAL A 85 -18.06 -4.69 -8.74
CA VAL A 85 -18.02 -3.26 -9.08
C VAL A 85 -16.62 -2.88 -9.57
N VAL A 86 -15.56 -3.30 -8.88
CA VAL A 86 -14.18 -3.01 -9.29
C VAL A 86 -13.88 -3.61 -10.66
N ARG A 87 -14.34 -4.83 -10.94
CA ARG A 87 -14.18 -5.47 -12.27
C ARG A 87 -14.92 -4.69 -13.35
N SER A 88 -16.16 -4.32 -13.11
CA SER A 88 -16.97 -3.55 -14.06
C SER A 88 -16.30 -2.20 -14.36
N GLN A 89 -15.90 -1.46 -13.35
CA GLN A 89 -15.20 -0.17 -13.52
C GLN A 89 -13.86 -0.34 -14.24
N SER A 90 -13.11 -1.40 -13.95
CA SER A 90 -11.81 -1.63 -14.60
C SER A 90 -11.88 -1.87 -16.10
N SER A 91 -13.03 -2.24 -16.62
CA SER A 91 -13.27 -2.45 -18.06
C SER A 91 -13.76 -1.19 -18.79
N SER A 92 -14.01 -0.09 -18.08
CA SER A 92 -14.47 1.15 -18.70
C SER A 92 -13.35 1.87 -19.45
N ALA A 93 -13.72 2.56 -20.53
CA ALA A 93 -12.78 3.39 -21.30
C ALA A 93 -12.17 4.53 -20.44
N LEU A 94 -12.94 5.03 -19.48
CA LEU A 94 -12.50 6.05 -18.53
C LEU A 94 -11.41 5.50 -17.61
N ALA A 95 -11.63 4.32 -17.01
CA ALA A 95 -10.65 3.69 -16.14
C ALA A 95 -9.33 3.34 -16.86
N ALA A 96 -9.37 3.08 -18.17
CA ALA A 96 -8.18 2.79 -18.97
C ALA A 96 -7.25 4.02 -19.12
N GLN A 97 -7.75 5.23 -18.88
CA GLN A 97 -7.01 6.49 -19.01
C GLN A 97 -6.84 7.22 -17.67
N ALA A 98 -7.48 6.73 -16.60
CA ALA A 98 -7.45 7.34 -15.29
C ALA A 98 -6.22 6.90 -14.50
N SER A 99 -5.66 7.83 -13.75
CA SER A 99 -4.62 7.58 -12.75
C SER A 99 -4.78 8.55 -11.58
N ALA A 100 -4.14 8.26 -10.45
CA ALA A 100 -4.12 9.17 -9.32
C ALA A 100 -2.71 9.71 -9.07
N LYS A 101 -2.62 11.00 -8.77
CA LYS A 101 -1.41 11.65 -8.25
C LYS A 101 -1.66 12.06 -6.80
N VAL A 102 -0.97 11.43 -5.86
CA VAL A 102 -1.04 11.78 -4.45
C VAL A 102 -0.16 12.99 -4.18
N THR A 103 -0.72 14.01 -3.52
CA THR A 103 -0.03 15.26 -3.15
C THR A 103 0.35 15.28 -1.68
N SER A 104 -0.47 14.73 -0.80
CA SER A 104 -0.11 14.60 0.61
C SER A 104 -0.82 13.42 1.28
N VAL A 105 -0.17 12.89 2.32
CA VAL A 105 -0.71 11.86 3.22
C VAL A 105 -0.48 12.30 4.65
N THR A 106 -1.54 12.35 5.44
CA THR A 106 -1.50 12.69 6.86
C THR A 106 -2.08 11.54 7.67
N LEU A 107 -1.28 10.93 8.55
CA LEU A 107 -1.77 9.91 9.48
C LEU A 107 -2.71 10.57 10.48
N VAL A 108 -3.93 10.06 10.60
CA VAL A 108 -4.94 10.49 11.58
C VAL A 108 -4.90 9.60 12.80
N SER A 109 -4.60 8.31 12.61
CA SER A 109 -4.39 7.33 13.66
C SER A 109 -3.47 6.22 13.15
N ALA A 110 -3.20 5.23 13.98
CA ALA A 110 -2.44 4.03 13.58
C ALA A 110 -3.09 3.24 12.42
N THR A 111 -4.39 3.42 12.20
CA THR A 111 -5.16 2.65 11.20
C THR A 111 -5.89 3.52 10.18
N ARG A 112 -5.75 4.85 10.25
CA ARG A 112 -6.43 5.77 9.32
C ARG A 112 -5.49 6.89 8.88
N ALA A 113 -5.57 7.25 7.60
CA ALA A 113 -4.85 8.40 7.06
C ALA A 113 -5.76 9.20 6.12
N LYS A 114 -5.57 10.51 6.12
CA LYS A 114 -6.12 11.41 5.11
C LYS A 114 -5.17 11.45 3.92
N VAL A 115 -5.71 11.33 2.71
CA VAL A 115 -4.96 11.38 1.44
C VAL A 115 -5.51 12.52 0.61
N VAL A 116 -4.65 13.44 0.17
CA VAL A 116 -5.01 14.45 -0.82
C VAL A 116 -4.43 14.03 -2.17
N TYR A 117 -5.27 14.00 -3.18
CA TYR A 117 -4.90 13.47 -4.49
C TYR A 117 -5.64 14.19 -5.63
N THR A 118 -5.13 14.00 -6.83
CA THR A 118 -5.73 14.47 -8.08
C THR A 118 -5.97 13.27 -8.98
N ILE A 119 -7.17 13.12 -9.52
CA ILE A 119 -7.43 12.18 -10.62
C ILE A 119 -7.00 12.85 -11.92
N VAL A 120 -6.22 12.09 -12.68
CA VAL A 120 -5.69 12.49 -13.99
C VAL A 120 -6.30 11.59 -15.04
N GLU A 121 -6.87 12.13 -16.09
CA GLU A 121 -7.43 11.42 -17.23
C GLU A 121 -6.76 11.90 -18.52
N GLY A 122 -6.27 10.99 -19.33
CA GLY A 122 -5.57 11.36 -20.57
C GLY A 122 -4.40 12.33 -20.36
N GLY A 123 -3.73 12.26 -19.20
CA GLY A 123 -2.63 13.15 -18.83
C GLY A 123 -3.04 14.53 -18.30
N LYS A 124 -4.34 14.83 -18.18
CA LYS A 124 -4.85 16.10 -17.66
C LYS A 124 -5.55 15.93 -16.32
N PRO A 125 -5.44 16.91 -15.39
CA PRO A 125 -6.21 16.87 -14.14
C PRO A 125 -7.71 16.91 -14.43
N ALA A 126 -8.44 15.85 -14.07
CA ALA A 126 -9.89 15.77 -14.16
C ALA A 126 -10.57 16.17 -12.85
N LEU A 127 -10.07 15.67 -11.71
CA LEU A 127 -10.57 16.01 -10.37
C LEU A 127 -9.37 16.41 -9.50
N ALA A 128 -9.16 17.71 -9.34
CA ALA A 128 -8.05 18.25 -8.55
C ALA A 128 -8.37 18.29 -7.06
N ASN A 129 -7.33 18.14 -6.22
CA ASN A 129 -7.39 18.33 -4.77
C ASN A 129 -8.48 17.54 -4.04
N GLN A 130 -8.75 16.32 -4.50
CA GLN A 130 -9.70 15.44 -3.82
C GLN A 130 -9.15 15.00 -2.47
N THR A 131 -10.04 14.85 -1.50
CA THR A 131 -9.68 14.29 -0.19
C THR A 131 -10.30 12.91 -0.05
N GLY A 132 -9.48 11.95 0.34
CA GLY A 132 -9.91 10.58 0.65
C GLY A 132 -9.31 10.08 1.95
N VAL A 133 -9.76 8.90 2.35
CA VAL A 133 -9.31 8.20 3.56
C VAL A 133 -8.65 6.88 3.15
N ALA A 134 -7.45 6.64 3.65
CA ALA A 134 -6.83 5.31 3.63
C ALA A 134 -7.08 4.63 4.99
N VAL A 135 -7.26 3.32 4.97
CA VAL A 135 -7.45 2.49 6.16
C VAL A 135 -6.42 1.37 6.20
N TYR A 136 -5.94 1.04 7.39
CA TYR A 136 -5.08 -0.11 7.60
C TYR A 136 -5.96 -1.32 7.95
N GLN A 137 -5.98 -2.32 7.07
CA GLN A 137 -6.80 -3.51 7.21
C GLN A 137 -6.03 -4.72 6.69
N ASP A 138 -6.08 -5.83 7.39
CA ASP A 138 -5.42 -7.11 7.03
C ASP A 138 -3.91 -6.93 6.73
N GLY A 139 -3.22 -6.15 7.57
CA GLY A 139 -1.78 -5.89 7.43
C GLY A 139 -1.39 -4.95 6.29
N THR A 140 -2.33 -4.29 5.63
CA THR A 140 -2.09 -3.45 4.45
C THR A 140 -2.87 -2.15 4.49
N TRP A 141 -2.27 -1.05 4.04
CA TRP A 141 -2.98 0.19 3.80
C TRP A 141 -3.80 0.10 2.51
N LYS A 142 -5.08 0.40 2.60
CA LYS A 142 -6.07 0.28 1.52
C LYS A 142 -6.79 1.61 1.29
N VAL A 143 -7.32 1.79 0.09
CA VAL A 143 -8.27 2.88 -0.21
C VAL A 143 -9.53 2.65 0.62
N GLY A 144 -9.95 3.64 1.38
CA GLY A 144 -11.14 3.56 2.21
C GLY A 144 -12.41 3.51 1.37
N LEU A 145 -13.36 2.70 1.79
CA LEU A 145 -14.61 2.46 1.07
C LEU A 145 -15.41 3.75 0.84
N ALA A 146 -15.45 4.63 1.84
CA ALA A 146 -16.12 5.92 1.71
C ALA A 146 -15.55 6.75 0.55
N SER A 147 -14.22 6.75 0.37
CA SER A 147 -13.57 7.47 -0.74
C SER A 147 -13.90 6.86 -2.09
N PHE A 148 -13.91 5.53 -2.19
CA PHE A 148 -14.29 4.81 -3.40
C PHE A 148 -15.75 5.09 -3.77
N CYS A 149 -16.66 5.01 -2.81
CA CYS A 149 -18.08 5.30 -3.02
C CYS A 149 -18.34 6.77 -3.39
N SER A 150 -17.59 7.72 -2.85
CA SER A 150 -17.69 9.13 -3.24
C SER A 150 -17.31 9.36 -4.71
N LEU A 151 -16.25 8.67 -5.19
CA LEU A 151 -15.87 8.75 -6.61
C LEU A 151 -16.92 8.13 -7.52
N LEU A 152 -17.43 6.93 -7.17
CA LEU A 152 -18.52 6.30 -7.92
C LEU A 152 -19.78 7.19 -7.97
N ALA A 153 -20.09 7.88 -6.87
CA ALA A 153 -21.21 8.81 -6.84
C ALA A 153 -20.99 9.98 -7.82
N MET A 154 -19.79 10.55 -7.89
CA MET A 154 -19.46 11.62 -8.83
C MET A 154 -19.59 11.15 -10.28
N GLU A 155 -19.12 9.96 -10.63
CA GLU A 155 -19.27 9.36 -11.96
C GLU A 155 -20.76 9.14 -12.34
N ASN A 156 -21.61 8.85 -11.35
CA ASN A 156 -23.04 8.63 -11.54
C ASN A 156 -23.90 9.90 -11.33
N GLY A 157 -23.33 11.09 -11.50
CA GLY A 157 -24.03 12.37 -11.36
C GLY A 157 -24.51 12.65 -9.94
N GLY A 158 -23.77 12.21 -8.92
CA GLY A 158 -24.07 12.44 -7.51
C GLY A 158 -25.09 11.44 -6.92
N LYS A 159 -25.58 10.48 -7.71
CA LYS A 159 -26.58 9.50 -7.25
C LYS A 159 -25.95 8.31 -6.55
N THR A 160 -25.91 8.33 -5.22
CA THR A 160 -25.48 7.18 -4.41
C THR A 160 -26.54 6.08 -4.32
N SER A 161 -27.81 6.41 -4.58
CA SER A 161 -28.95 5.47 -4.50
C SER A 161 -28.86 4.31 -5.50
N SER A 162 -28.15 4.49 -6.62
CA SER A 162 -27.89 3.46 -7.62
C SER A 162 -26.79 2.47 -7.20
N LEU A 163 -26.13 2.71 -6.06
CA LEU A 163 -25.03 1.89 -5.55
C LEU A 163 -25.41 1.29 -4.18
N PRO A 164 -26.23 0.21 -4.15
CA PRO A 164 -26.70 -0.39 -2.88
C PRO A 164 -25.53 -0.76 -1.95
N VAL A 165 -24.42 -1.15 -2.55
CA VAL A 165 -23.18 -1.55 -1.85
C VAL A 165 -22.54 -0.39 -1.08
N CYS A 166 -22.75 0.87 -1.51
CA CYS A 166 -22.20 2.05 -0.84
C CYS A 166 -23.09 2.58 0.30
N LYS A 167 -24.31 2.05 0.49
CA LYS A 167 -25.21 2.48 1.58
C LYS A 167 -24.72 2.12 2.97
N THR A 168 -23.85 1.11 3.08
CA THR A 168 -23.28 0.63 4.35
C THR A 168 -21.89 1.20 4.64
N ALA A 169 -21.40 2.13 3.81
CA ALA A 169 -20.05 2.69 3.91
C ALA A 169 -19.96 3.96 4.79
N GLY A 170 -21.01 4.29 5.55
CA GLY A 170 -21.06 5.44 6.43
C GLY A 170 -20.65 5.15 7.85
#